data_cd9f9adef5542690685855e8c9d2e73f
#
_entry.id   cd9f9adef5542690685855e8c9d2e73f
#
_cell.length_a   1.000
_cell.length_b   1.000
_cell.length_c   1.000
_cell.angle_alpha   90.00
_cell.angle_beta   90.00
_cell.angle_gamma   90.00
#
_symmetry.space_group_name_H-M   'P 1'
#
loop_
_entity.id
_entity.type
_entity.pdbx_description
1 polymer ?
#
loop_
_entity_poly.entity_id
_entity_poly.type
_entity_poly.pdbx_seq_one_letter_code
_entity_poly.pdbx_strand_id
1 'polypeptide(L)'
;MPHLPSPSAAELRRDPLPLRGRTALVTGASRRSGIGYAVARRLAAYGASVYVHHHVPHDVAMPWGADRPEDVVAGVREALADPAARVVDGPGDFTDPAVPAELVDRAAEALGGRLDILVANHALSGSDGTLDTIDAAMLDAHWMIDARSVILLVQAYARLRATLPPRTPGGRVVMMTSGQDQGGGMPDEIAYTLQKGALASATRVLATTLAPHAVTVNTVNPGPVDTDYASEDDYRAVAAMFPAGRWGMPDDPARLIGWLATDEAEWITGQVINSEGGFAR
;
A
#
# COMPACT_ATOMS: atom_id res chain seq x y z
N MET A 1 21.68 15.77 28.14
CA MET A 1 20.98 15.75 26.82
C MET A 1 20.21 17.05 26.71
N PRO A 2 20.34 17.84 25.64
CA PRO A 2 19.49 19.01 25.48
C PRO A 2 18.04 18.53 25.34
N HIS A 3 17.17 19.01 26.22
CA HIS A 3 15.72 18.78 26.07
C HIS A 3 15.27 19.54 24.83
N LEU A 4 14.64 18.81 23.89
CA LEU A 4 13.92 19.48 22.80
C LEU A 4 12.80 20.32 23.41
N PRO A 5 12.59 21.56 22.93
CA PRO A 5 11.50 22.39 23.43
C PRO A 5 10.15 21.72 23.12
N SER A 6 9.19 21.88 24.02
CA SER A 6 7.82 21.43 23.78
C SER A 6 7.23 22.19 22.59
N PRO A 7 6.45 21.52 21.70
CA PRO A 7 5.85 22.19 20.55
C PRO A 7 4.85 23.26 21.01
N SER A 8 4.78 24.36 20.26
CA SER A 8 3.80 25.42 20.46
C SER A 8 2.38 24.96 20.10
N ALA A 9 1.37 25.68 20.58
CA ALA A 9 -0.02 25.38 20.22
C ALA A 9 -0.30 25.45 18.70
N ALA A 10 0.49 26.23 17.94
CA ALA A 10 0.39 26.31 16.49
C ALA A 10 0.94 25.03 15.83
N GLU A 11 2.06 24.51 16.32
CA GLU A 11 2.68 23.25 15.83
C GLU A 11 1.85 22.01 16.20
N LEU A 12 1.02 22.09 17.24
CA LEU A 12 0.09 21.02 17.61
C LEU A 12 -1.19 20.98 16.75
N ARG A 13 -1.43 21.99 15.92
CA ARG A 13 -2.58 22.01 15.00
C ARG A 13 -2.28 21.14 13.81
N ARG A 14 -3.29 20.36 13.40
CA ARG A 14 -3.20 19.52 12.22
C ARG A 14 -3.10 20.38 10.95
N ASP A 15 -2.05 20.13 10.14
CA ASP A 15 -1.95 20.70 8.80
C ASP A 15 -3.04 20.07 7.91
N PRO A 16 -3.89 20.86 7.23
CA PRO A 16 -4.87 20.33 6.29
C PRO A 16 -4.24 19.70 5.06
N LEU A 17 -2.99 20.05 4.70
CA LEU A 17 -2.25 19.51 3.56
C LEU A 17 -0.87 18.96 4.01
N PRO A 18 -0.85 17.91 4.86
CA PRO A 18 0.38 17.43 5.48
C PRO A 18 1.38 16.81 4.51
N LEU A 19 0.95 16.55 3.27
CA LEU A 19 1.78 15.99 2.19
C LEU A 19 2.02 16.98 1.05
N ARG A 20 1.78 18.28 1.26
CA ARG A 20 2.06 19.30 0.24
C ARG A 20 3.49 19.21 -0.25
N GLY A 21 3.66 19.17 -1.58
CA GLY A 21 4.96 19.06 -2.22
C GLY A 21 5.63 17.69 -2.07
N ARG A 22 4.98 16.69 -1.49
CA ARG A 22 5.45 15.29 -1.45
C ARG A 22 4.99 14.55 -2.70
N THR A 23 5.70 13.47 -3.01
CA THR A 23 5.43 12.61 -4.16
C THR A 23 5.23 11.16 -3.70
N ALA A 24 4.25 10.47 -4.28
CA ALA A 24 3.85 9.13 -3.87
C ALA A 24 3.67 8.19 -5.06
N LEU A 25 4.13 6.95 -4.92
CA LEU A 25 3.79 5.82 -5.79
C LEU A 25 2.84 4.90 -5.03
N VAL A 26 1.67 4.61 -5.60
CA VAL A 26 0.72 3.61 -5.07
C VAL A 26 0.57 2.50 -6.10
N THR A 27 0.91 1.26 -5.72
CA THR A 27 0.78 0.11 -6.60
C THR A 27 -0.55 -0.62 -6.43
N GLY A 28 -1.05 -1.26 -7.50
CA GLY A 28 -2.29 -2.02 -7.45
C GLY A 28 -3.53 -1.14 -7.25
N ALA A 29 -3.61 0.00 -7.94
CA ALA A 29 -4.74 0.90 -7.90
C ALA A 29 -5.52 0.85 -9.23
N SER A 30 -5.91 -0.36 -9.67
CA SER A 30 -6.59 -0.60 -10.94
C SER A 30 -8.09 -0.43 -10.88
N ARG A 31 -8.70 -0.41 -9.67
CA ARG A 31 -10.16 -0.37 -9.50
C ARG A 31 -10.58 0.67 -8.48
N ARG A 32 -11.70 1.35 -8.74
CA ARG A 32 -12.25 2.41 -7.87
C ARG A 32 -12.83 1.88 -6.55
N SER A 33 -13.19 0.59 -6.49
CA SER A 33 -13.57 -0.12 -5.27
C SER A 33 -12.37 -0.63 -4.46
N GLY A 34 -11.13 -0.48 -4.95
CA GLY A 34 -9.94 -1.05 -4.33
C GLY A 34 -9.30 -0.15 -3.26
N ILE A 35 -8.58 -0.79 -2.33
CA ILE A 35 -7.78 -0.09 -1.28
C ILE A 35 -6.77 0.86 -1.92
N GLY A 36 -6.06 0.43 -2.98
CA GLY A 36 -5.05 1.26 -3.66
C GLY A 36 -5.61 2.57 -4.19
N TYR A 37 -6.80 2.55 -4.75
CA TYR A 37 -7.51 3.75 -5.18
C TYR A 37 -7.87 4.68 -4.02
N ALA A 38 -8.42 4.13 -2.93
CA ALA A 38 -8.75 4.91 -1.74
C ALA A 38 -7.50 5.57 -1.13
N VAL A 39 -6.37 4.83 -1.10
CA VAL A 39 -5.07 5.36 -0.66
C VAL A 39 -4.60 6.49 -1.58
N ALA A 40 -4.61 6.28 -2.91
CA ALA A 40 -4.19 7.30 -3.87
C ALA A 40 -5.01 8.60 -3.73
N ARG A 41 -6.33 8.50 -3.59
CA ARG A 41 -7.21 9.64 -3.31
C ARG A 41 -6.88 10.33 -2.00
N ARG A 42 -6.61 9.57 -0.95
CA ARG A 42 -6.26 10.11 0.38
C ARG A 42 -4.97 10.91 0.33
N LEU A 43 -3.93 10.37 -0.33
CA LEU A 43 -2.65 11.07 -0.48
C LEU A 43 -2.80 12.34 -1.32
N ALA A 44 -3.58 12.30 -2.40
CA ALA A 44 -3.92 13.48 -3.22
C ALA A 44 -4.67 14.55 -2.40
N ALA A 45 -5.65 14.15 -1.60
CA ALA A 45 -6.39 15.04 -0.70
C ALA A 45 -5.49 15.66 0.40
N TYR A 46 -4.40 14.99 0.77
CA TYR A 46 -3.40 15.50 1.70
C TYR A 46 -2.34 16.39 1.03
N GLY A 47 -2.45 16.63 -0.28
CA GLY A 47 -1.59 17.55 -1.04
C GLY A 47 -0.42 16.89 -1.78
N ALA A 48 -0.32 15.55 -1.81
CA ALA A 48 0.73 14.87 -2.55
C ALA A 48 0.45 14.82 -4.05
N SER A 49 1.52 14.85 -4.86
CA SER A 49 1.48 14.34 -6.24
C SER A 49 1.54 12.81 -6.22
N VAL A 50 0.71 12.15 -7.02
CA VAL A 50 0.54 10.70 -6.96
C VAL A 50 0.80 10.05 -8.32
N TYR A 51 1.64 9.02 -8.34
CA TYR A 51 1.75 8.08 -9.44
C TYR A 51 0.92 6.83 -9.11
N VAL A 52 -0.04 6.52 -9.99
CA VAL A 52 -0.98 5.40 -9.86
C VAL A 52 -0.49 4.25 -10.74
N HIS A 53 -0.05 3.15 -10.14
CA HIS A 53 0.29 1.95 -10.89
C HIS A 53 -0.92 1.01 -10.97
N HIS A 54 -1.14 0.46 -12.16
CA HIS A 54 -2.21 -0.49 -12.46
C HIS A 54 -1.72 -1.68 -13.30
N HIS A 55 -2.44 -2.81 -13.21
CA HIS A 55 -2.25 -3.97 -14.06
C HIS A 55 -3.62 -4.53 -14.46
N VAL A 56 -4.25 -3.92 -15.45
CA VAL A 56 -5.60 -4.22 -15.93
C VAL A 56 -5.83 -5.69 -16.32
N PRO A 57 -4.84 -6.41 -16.95
CA PRO A 57 -5.06 -7.81 -17.33
C PRO A 57 -5.44 -8.73 -16.16
N HIS A 58 -4.92 -8.47 -14.96
CA HIS A 58 -5.32 -9.24 -13.77
C HIS A 58 -6.80 -9.05 -13.45
N ASP A 59 -7.26 -7.80 -13.35
CA ASP A 59 -8.65 -7.51 -12.98
C ASP A 59 -9.64 -8.00 -14.05
N VAL A 60 -9.29 -7.92 -15.34
CA VAL A 60 -10.10 -8.46 -16.43
C VAL A 60 -10.30 -9.98 -16.32
N ALA A 61 -9.28 -10.69 -15.82
CA ALA A 61 -9.35 -12.13 -15.62
C ALA A 61 -10.17 -12.54 -14.38
N MET A 62 -10.51 -11.60 -13.49
CA MET A 62 -11.24 -11.87 -12.26
C MET A 62 -12.74 -11.63 -12.41
N PRO A 63 -13.60 -12.26 -11.57
CA PRO A 63 -15.05 -12.10 -11.64
C PRO A 63 -15.57 -10.66 -11.49
N TRP A 64 -14.84 -9.80 -10.81
CA TRP A 64 -15.20 -8.39 -10.57
C TRP A 64 -14.89 -7.46 -11.75
N GLY A 65 -14.07 -7.91 -12.72
CA GLY A 65 -13.68 -7.11 -13.87
C GLY A 65 -12.74 -5.94 -13.54
N ALA A 66 -12.46 -5.13 -14.55
CA ALA A 66 -11.54 -3.98 -14.45
C ALA A 66 -12.27 -2.65 -14.69
N ASP A 67 -11.86 -1.62 -13.98
CA ASP A 67 -12.15 -0.24 -14.38
C ASP A 67 -11.21 0.22 -15.50
N ARG A 68 -11.60 1.24 -16.23
CA ARG A 68 -10.72 1.91 -17.19
C ARG A 68 -9.70 2.74 -16.41
N PRO A 69 -8.38 2.66 -16.72
CA PRO A 69 -7.37 3.44 -16.02
C PRO A 69 -7.66 4.94 -15.99
N GLU A 70 -8.24 5.48 -17.08
CA GLU A 70 -8.59 6.89 -17.16
C GLU A 70 -9.63 7.30 -16.11
N ASP A 71 -10.60 6.42 -15.81
CA ASP A 71 -11.64 6.69 -14.80
C ASP A 71 -11.07 6.62 -13.38
N VAL A 72 -10.15 5.70 -13.14
CA VAL A 72 -9.40 5.61 -11.87
C VAL A 72 -8.58 6.89 -11.66
N VAL A 73 -7.80 7.30 -12.66
CA VAL A 73 -6.97 8.51 -12.61
C VAL A 73 -7.81 9.77 -12.43
N ALA A 74 -8.95 9.87 -13.15
CA ALA A 74 -9.88 10.98 -13.01
C ALA A 74 -10.38 11.09 -11.56
N GLY A 75 -10.81 9.98 -10.95
CA GLY A 75 -11.29 9.99 -9.57
C GLY A 75 -10.20 10.30 -8.54
N VAL A 76 -8.93 9.95 -8.78
CA VAL A 76 -7.82 10.39 -7.92
C VAL A 76 -7.55 11.89 -8.13
N ARG A 77 -7.62 12.38 -9.37
CA ARG A 77 -7.42 13.79 -9.71
C ARG A 77 -8.48 14.70 -9.10
N GLU A 78 -9.73 14.24 -9.01
CA GLU A 78 -10.82 14.96 -8.31
C GLU A 78 -10.54 15.17 -6.81
N ALA A 79 -9.70 14.33 -6.21
CA ALA A 79 -9.32 14.46 -4.82
C ALA A 79 -8.13 15.39 -4.56
N LEU A 80 -7.47 15.94 -5.61
CA LEU A 80 -6.37 16.88 -5.44
C LEU A 80 -6.81 18.14 -4.68
N ALA A 81 -6.16 18.39 -3.55
CA ALA A 81 -6.40 19.57 -2.73
C ALA A 81 -5.33 20.67 -2.89
N ASP A 82 -4.13 20.30 -3.38
CA ASP A 82 -3.08 21.25 -3.75
C ASP A 82 -3.09 21.46 -5.27
N PRO A 83 -3.30 22.69 -5.78
CA PRO A 83 -3.31 22.97 -7.22
C PRO A 83 -1.94 22.75 -7.89
N ALA A 84 -0.85 22.69 -7.12
CA ALA A 84 0.48 22.37 -7.63
C ALA A 84 0.74 20.86 -7.76
N ALA A 85 -0.07 20.04 -7.10
CA ALA A 85 0.06 18.59 -7.16
C ALA A 85 -0.54 18.03 -8.46
N ARG A 86 -0.05 16.84 -8.84
CA ARG A 86 -0.48 16.17 -10.08
C ARG A 86 -0.70 14.69 -9.87
N VAL A 87 -1.54 14.10 -10.72
CA VAL A 87 -1.77 12.64 -10.79
C VAL A 87 -1.32 12.15 -12.15
N VAL A 88 -0.44 11.16 -12.14
CA VAL A 88 0.10 10.46 -13.31
C VAL A 88 -0.11 8.96 -13.09
N ASP A 89 -0.15 8.17 -14.14
CA ASP A 89 -0.33 6.73 -14.05
C ASP A 89 0.57 5.97 -15.02
N GLY A 90 0.62 4.66 -14.83
CA GLY A 90 1.24 3.76 -15.78
C GLY A 90 1.10 2.30 -15.38
N PRO A 91 1.12 1.41 -16.40
CA PRO A 91 1.01 -0.02 -16.20
C PRO A 91 2.33 -0.63 -15.72
N GLY A 92 2.22 -1.85 -15.12
CA GLY A 92 3.37 -2.69 -14.84
C GLY A 92 2.94 -4.12 -14.52
N ASP A 93 3.65 -5.08 -15.08
CA ASP A 93 3.47 -6.50 -14.78
C ASP A 93 4.61 -6.98 -13.88
N PHE A 94 4.30 -7.28 -12.63
CA PHE A 94 5.28 -7.71 -11.64
C PHE A 94 5.72 -9.17 -11.76
N THR A 95 5.23 -9.90 -12.74
CA THR A 95 5.82 -11.18 -13.12
C THR A 95 7.23 -10.98 -13.70
N ASP A 96 7.47 -9.85 -14.38
CA ASP A 96 8.80 -9.44 -14.83
C ASP A 96 9.60 -8.79 -13.68
N PRO A 97 10.75 -9.34 -13.29
CA PRO A 97 11.58 -8.80 -12.20
C PRO A 97 12.24 -7.45 -12.50
N ALA A 98 12.24 -6.97 -13.74
CA ALA A 98 12.77 -5.64 -14.08
C ALA A 98 11.76 -4.52 -13.79
N VAL A 99 10.47 -4.79 -13.93
CA VAL A 99 9.38 -3.81 -13.82
C VAL A 99 9.36 -3.04 -12.50
N PRO A 100 9.62 -3.64 -11.32
CA PRO A 100 9.67 -2.87 -10.07
C PRO A 100 10.65 -1.70 -10.08
N ALA A 101 11.87 -1.89 -10.61
CA ALA A 101 12.87 -0.83 -10.70
C ALA A 101 12.46 0.23 -11.73
N GLU A 102 12.06 -0.19 -12.92
CA GLU A 102 11.59 0.70 -13.98
C GLU A 102 10.38 1.54 -13.55
N LEU A 103 9.47 0.96 -12.76
CA LEU A 103 8.30 1.67 -12.24
C LEU A 103 8.69 2.77 -11.25
N VAL A 104 9.64 2.51 -10.35
CA VAL A 104 10.15 3.52 -9.41
C VAL A 104 10.81 4.66 -10.18
N ASP A 105 11.62 4.36 -11.19
CA ASP A 105 12.30 5.37 -12.01
C ASP A 105 11.29 6.22 -12.80
N ARG A 106 10.32 5.58 -13.48
CA ARG A 106 9.23 6.28 -14.20
C ARG A 106 8.40 7.15 -13.27
N ALA A 107 8.05 6.66 -12.09
CA ALA A 107 7.28 7.42 -11.12
C ALA A 107 8.06 8.64 -10.61
N ALA A 108 9.34 8.47 -10.30
CA ALA A 108 10.20 9.56 -9.87
C ALA A 108 10.35 10.62 -10.96
N GLU A 109 10.65 10.23 -12.21
CA GLU A 109 10.76 11.13 -13.36
C GLU A 109 9.47 11.92 -13.59
N ALA A 110 8.33 11.23 -13.67
CA ALA A 110 7.03 11.85 -13.89
C ALA A 110 6.63 12.81 -12.77
N LEU A 111 7.11 12.60 -11.55
CA LEU A 111 6.83 13.43 -10.39
C LEU A 111 7.91 14.47 -10.09
N GLY A 112 8.90 14.67 -10.96
CA GLY A 112 9.90 15.73 -10.85
C GLY A 112 11.23 15.27 -10.23
N GLY A 113 11.61 14.03 -10.41
CA GLY A 113 12.92 13.48 -10.02
C GLY A 113 13.01 13.00 -8.58
N ARG A 114 11.88 12.88 -7.88
CA ARG A 114 11.83 12.46 -6.47
C ARG A 114 10.64 11.55 -6.18
N LEU A 115 10.84 10.60 -5.28
CA LEU A 115 9.77 9.79 -4.70
C LEU A 115 9.92 9.78 -3.18
N ASP A 116 8.92 10.27 -2.47
CA ASP A 116 8.93 10.38 -1.01
C ASP A 116 8.18 9.22 -0.34
N ILE A 117 7.12 8.73 -0.96
CA ILE A 117 6.20 7.76 -0.40
C ILE A 117 6.04 6.59 -1.37
N LEU A 118 6.25 5.37 -0.89
CA LEU A 118 5.95 4.13 -1.61
C LEU A 118 4.87 3.37 -0.84
N VAL A 119 3.72 3.13 -1.48
CA VAL A 119 2.68 2.23 -0.97
C VAL A 119 2.61 1.00 -1.87
N ALA A 120 3.17 -0.12 -1.40
CA ALA A 120 3.14 -1.41 -2.09
C ALA A 120 1.85 -2.16 -1.69
N ASN A 121 0.78 -1.89 -2.45
CA ASN A 121 -0.57 -2.39 -2.15
C ASN A 121 -1.01 -3.54 -3.05
N HIS A 122 -0.40 -3.73 -4.22
CA HIS A 122 -0.76 -4.79 -5.16
C HIS A 122 -0.69 -6.19 -4.53
N ALA A 123 -1.50 -7.09 -5.07
CA ALA A 123 -1.50 -8.50 -4.74
C ALA A 123 -2.06 -9.32 -5.90
N LEU A 124 -1.68 -10.58 -5.98
CA LEU A 124 -2.33 -11.58 -6.81
C LEU A 124 -3.59 -12.08 -6.07
N SER A 125 -4.68 -12.26 -6.80
CA SER A 125 -5.89 -12.93 -6.32
C SER A 125 -6.12 -14.19 -7.16
N GLY A 126 -6.59 -15.25 -6.52
CA GLY A 126 -6.73 -16.56 -7.17
C GLY A 126 -5.36 -17.26 -7.36
N SER A 127 -5.33 -18.31 -8.14
CA SER A 127 -4.14 -19.17 -8.33
C SER A 127 -3.57 -19.69 -7.01
N ASP A 128 -4.43 -20.12 -6.10
CA ASP A 128 -4.10 -20.65 -4.78
C ASP A 128 -4.88 -21.96 -4.54
N GLY A 129 -4.61 -22.62 -3.45
CA GLY A 129 -5.25 -23.89 -3.14
C GLY A 129 -5.06 -24.37 -1.72
N THR A 130 -5.78 -25.46 -1.43
CA THR A 130 -5.60 -26.23 -0.18
C THR A 130 -4.29 -27.01 -0.21
N LEU A 131 -3.90 -27.60 0.95
CA LEU A 131 -2.70 -28.43 1.04
C LEU A 131 -2.68 -29.58 0.03
N ASP A 132 -3.84 -30.08 -0.35
CA ASP A 132 -3.96 -31.20 -1.30
C ASP A 132 -3.91 -30.75 -2.78
N THR A 133 -4.13 -29.46 -3.06
CA THR A 133 -4.23 -28.93 -4.43
C THR A 133 -3.18 -27.91 -4.77
N ILE A 134 -2.47 -27.34 -3.78
CA ILE A 134 -1.40 -26.38 -4.02
C ILE A 134 -0.27 -27.00 -4.82
N ASP A 135 0.24 -26.29 -5.81
CA ASP A 135 1.38 -26.70 -6.62
C ASP A 135 2.48 -25.64 -6.68
N ALA A 136 3.60 -25.99 -7.31
CA ALA A 136 4.76 -25.11 -7.41
C ALA A 136 4.45 -23.85 -8.24
N ALA A 137 3.60 -23.94 -9.27
CA ALA A 137 3.28 -22.80 -10.11
C ALA A 137 2.43 -21.76 -9.34
N MET A 138 1.52 -22.20 -8.50
CA MET A 138 0.74 -21.34 -7.59
C MET A 138 1.65 -20.61 -6.60
N LEU A 139 2.57 -21.35 -5.96
CA LEU A 139 3.56 -20.78 -5.03
C LEU A 139 4.47 -19.75 -5.72
N ASP A 140 4.97 -20.07 -6.91
CA ASP A 140 5.84 -19.19 -7.70
C ASP A 140 5.09 -17.92 -8.16
N ALA A 141 3.84 -18.03 -8.58
CA ALA A 141 3.02 -16.90 -9.01
C ALA A 141 2.84 -15.88 -7.87
N HIS A 142 2.43 -16.34 -6.70
CA HIS A 142 2.30 -15.49 -5.53
C HIS A 142 3.65 -14.94 -5.06
N TRP A 143 4.72 -15.75 -5.08
CA TRP A 143 6.07 -15.26 -4.77
C TRP A 143 6.47 -14.09 -5.68
N MET A 144 6.29 -14.24 -6.99
CA MET A 144 6.68 -13.20 -7.96
C MET A 144 5.95 -11.88 -7.70
N ILE A 145 4.64 -11.93 -7.45
CA ILE A 145 3.79 -10.75 -7.38
C ILE A 145 3.72 -10.20 -5.94
N ASP A 146 3.44 -11.04 -4.95
CA ASP A 146 3.09 -10.56 -3.61
C ASP A 146 4.32 -10.28 -2.73
N ALA A 147 5.46 -10.94 -2.94
CA ALA A 147 6.64 -10.76 -2.11
C ALA A 147 7.85 -10.23 -2.87
N ARG A 148 8.33 -10.95 -3.91
CA ARG A 148 9.54 -10.58 -4.67
C ARG A 148 9.44 -9.16 -5.22
N SER A 149 8.33 -8.83 -5.87
CA SER A 149 8.14 -7.51 -6.47
C SER A 149 8.15 -6.39 -5.44
N VAL A 150 7.53 -6.60 -4.27
CA VAL A 150 7.50 -5.64 -3.18
C VAL A 150 8.92 -5.37 -2.66
N ILE A 151 9.72 -6.41 -2.46
CA ILE A 151 11.12 -6.26 -2.02
C ILE A 151 11.95 -5.52 -3.09
N LEU A 152 11.75 -5.82 -4.37
CA LEU A 152 12.44 -5.13 -5.47
C LEU A 152 12.00 -3.66 -5.61
N LEU A 153 10.72 -3.34 -5.39
CA LEU A 153 10.23 -1.95 -5.30
C LEU A 153 10.91 -1.20 -4.16
N VAL A 154 10.97 -1.80 -2.96
CA VAL A 154 11.64 -1.19 -1.80
C VAL A 154 13.13 -1.01 -2.06
N GLN A 155 13.80 -1.96 -2.73
CA GLN A 155 15.21 -1.86 -3.12
C GLN A 155 15.43 -0.70 -4.10
N ALA A 156 14.62 -0.60 -5.15
CA ALA A 156 14.73 0.50 -6.13
C ALA A 156 14.46 1.86 -5.47
N TYR A 157 13.42 1.93 -4.64
CA TYR A 157 13.12 3.12 -3.83
C TYR A 157 14.30 3.52 -2.93
N ALA A 158 14.93 2.57 -2.25
CA ALA A 158 16.10 2.82 -1.40
C ALA A 158 17.28 3.38 -2.20
N ARG A 159 17.54 2.83 -3.39
CA ARG A 159 18.59 3.33 -4.30
C ARG A 159 18.31 4.77 -4.71
N LEU A 160 17.08 5.08 -5.11
CA LEU A 160 16.67 6.44 -5.43
C LEU A 160 16.85 7.39 -4.24
N ARG A 161 16.40 6.97 -3.04
CA ARG A 161 16.55 7.79 -1.81
C ARG A 161 18.01 8.09 -1.48
N ALA A 162 18.91 7.16 -1.73
CA ALA A 162 20.35 7.33 -1.49
C ALA A 162 21.01 8.40 -2.38
N THR A 163 20.39 8.76 -3.52
CA THR A 163 20.88 9.81 -4.43
C THR A 163 20.39 11.21 -4.06
N LEU A 164 19.39 11.31 -3.18
CA LEU A 164 18.79 12.60 -2.85
C LEU A 164 19.67 13.44 -1.93
N PRO A 165 19.63 14.79 -2.03
CA PRO A 165 20.40 15.68 -1.18
C PRO A 165 20.12 15.46 0.31
N PRO A 166 21.12 15.70 1.20
CA PRO A 166 20.89 15.84 2.63
C PRO A 166 19.79 16.87 2.90
N ARG A 167 18.94 16.64 3.89
CA ARG A 167 17.74 17.44 4.23
C ARG A 167 16.53 17.25 3.30
N THR A 168 16.55 16.29 2.38
CA THR A 168 15.31 15.85 1.74
C THR A 168 14.36 15.30 2.83
N PRO A 169 13.07 15.66 2.81
CA PRO A 169 12.10 15.11 3.76
C PRO A 169 12.18 13.59 3.86
N GLY A 170 11.98 13.04 5.04
CA GLY A 170 12.07 11.59 5.30
C GLY A 170 11.16 10.79 4.37
N GLY A 171 11.61 9.62 3.97
CA GLY A 171 10.85 8.71 3.13
C GLY A 171 9.84 7.88 3.93
N ARG A 172 8.82 7.37 3.24
CA ARG A 172 7.78 6.50 3.82
C ARG A 172 7.57 5.29 2.93
N VAL A 173 7.65 4.11 3.50
CA VAL A 173 7.28 2.85 2.84
C VAL A 173 6.16 2.21 3.64
N VAL A 174 5.05 1.92 2.97
CA VAL A 174 3.95 1.14 3.52
C VAL A 174 3.72 -0.08 2.64
N MET A 175 3.79 -1.27 3.23
CA MET A 175 3.50 -2.54 2.57
C MET A 175 2.16 -3.07 3.08
N MET A 176 1.50 -3.91 2.28
CA MET A 176 0.25 -4.56 2.68
C MET A 176 0.49 -6.02 2.99
N THR A 177 0.09 -6.45 4.19
CA THR A 177 0.03 -7.86 4.59
C THR A 177 -1.42 -8.32 4.76
N SER A 178 -1.61 -9.49 5.32
CA SER A 178 -2.89 -10.06 5.72
C SER A 178 -2.80 -10.52 7.17
N GLY A 179 -3.94 -10.72 7.81
CA GLY A 179 -4.00 -11.25 9.17
C GLY A 179 -4.16 -12.78 9.25
N GLN A 180 -3.99 -13.46 8.14
CA GLN A 180 -4.22 -14.93 8.08
C GLN A 180 -3.21 -15.75 8.91
N ASP A 181 -2.07 -15.15 9.26
CA ASP A 181 -1.08 -15.72 10.19
C ASP A 181 -1.44 -15.53 11.68
N GLN A 182 -2.49 -14.78 11.99
CA GLN A 182 -2.83 -14.38 13.36
C GLN A 182 -3.97 -15.21 14.00
N GLY A 183 -4.42 -16.24 13.33
CA GLY A 183 -5.50 -17.13 13.74
C GLY A 183 -6.65 -17.18 12.72
N GLY A 184 -7.34 -18.32 12.65
CA GLY A 184 -8.45 -18.52 11.71
C GLY A 184 -8.03 -18.45 10.24
N GLY A 185 -6.86 -18.97 9.89
CA GLY A 185 -6.34 -18.94 8.52
C GLY A 185 -7.30 -19.49 7.49
N MET A 186 -7.16 -19.08 6.23
CA MET A 186 -7.94 -19.58 5.11
C MET A 186 -7.26 -20.81 4.50
N PRO A 187 -7.87 -22.01 4.64
CA PRO A 187 -7.21 -23.26 4.24
C PRO A 187 -6.94 -23.40 2.74
N ASP A 188 -7.57 -22.58 1.92
CA ASP A 188 -7.49 -22.52 0.46
C ASP A 188 -6.63 -21.37 -0.08
N GLU A 189 -5.96 -20.62 0.82
CA GLU A 189 -5.08 -19.49 0.47
C GLU A 189 -3.66 -19.66 1.04
N ILE A 190 -3.04 -20.81 0.80
CA ILE A 190 -1.72 -21.14 1.35
C ILE A 190 -0.62 -20.28 0.75
N ALA A 191 -0.60 -20.13 -0.58
CA ALA A 191 0.42 -19.35 -1.27
C ALA A 191 0.34 -17.86 -0.88
N TYR A 192 -0.85 -17.30 -0.87
CA TYR A 192 -1.09 -15.91 -0.44
C TYR A 192 -0.65 -15.69 1.01
N THR A 193 -1.08 -16.56 1.93
CA THR A 193 -0.71 -16.47 3.35
C THR A 193 0.80 -16.47 3.56
N LEU A 194 1.54 -17.36 2.86
CA LEU A 194 3.00 -17.43 2.94
C LEU A 194 3.66 -16.11 2.53
N GLN A 195 3.22 -15.53 1.41
CA GLN A 195 3.85 -14.32 0.89
C GLN A 195 3.50 -13.08 1.71
N LYS A 196 2.27 -12.98 2.19
CA LYS A 196 1.87 -11.88 3.09
C LYS A 196 2.56 -12.00 4.46
N GLY A 197 2.73 -13.21 4.99
CA GLY A 197 3.54 -13.47 6.17
C GLY A 197 5.02 -13.11 5.97
N ALA A 198 5.60 -13.39 4.80
CA ALA A 198 6.96 -13.00 4.46
C ALA A 198 7.16 -11.47 4.52
N LEU A 199 6.22 -10.68 4.00
CA LEU A 199 6.28 -9.22 4.09
C LEU A 199 6.19 -8.72 5.53
N ALA A 200 5.29 -9.29 6.33
CA ALA A 200 5.18 -8.98 7.75
C ALA A 200 6.51 -9.24 8.48
N SER A 201 7.12 -10.40 8.23
CA SER A 201 8.43 -10.77 8.80
C SER A 201 9.57 -9.84 8.35
N ALA A 202 9.57 -9.41 7.08
CA ALA A 202 10.62 -8.54 6.52
C ALA A 202 10.55 -7.10 7.05
N THR A 203 9.41 -6.65 7.56
CA THR A 203 9.14 -5.24 7.91
C THR A 203 10.22 -4.63 8.81
N ARG A 204 10.58 -5.31 9.89
CA ARG A 204 11.58 -4.79 10.86
C ARG A 204 12.98 -4.72 10.27
N VAL A 205 13.36 -5.71 9.47
CA VAL A 205 14.67 -5.74 8.80
C VAL A 205 14.78 -4.58 7.82
N LEU A 206 13.75 -4.35 6.99
CA LEU A 206 13.70 -3.25 6.04
C LEU A 206 13.73 -1.89 6.75
N ALA A 207 12.99 -1.73 7.85
CA ALA A 207 13.00 -0.50 8.65
C ALA A 207 14.39 -0.19 9.19
N THR A 208 15.08 -1.18 9.74
CA THR A 208 16.45 -1.03 10.25
C THR A 208 17.43 -0.69 9.13
N THR A 209 17.31 -1.35 7.98
CA THR A 209 18.18 -1.14 6.81
C THR A 209 18.00 0.25 6.22
N LEU A 210 16.78 0.79 6.22
CA LEU A 210 16.46 2.08 5.58
C LEU A 210 16.54 3.28 6.55
N ALA A 211 16.70 3.05 7.86
CA ALA A 211 16.81 4.10 8.85
C ALA A 211 17.95 5.12 8.54
N PRO A 212 19.16 4.72 8.04
CA PRO A 212 20.19 5.68 7.66
C PRO A 212 19.81 6.64 6.54
N HIS A 213 18.78 6.31 5.75
CA HIS A 213 18.23 7.14 4.68
C HIS A 213 17.00 7.96 5.13
N ALA A 214 16.74 8.03 6.44
CA ALA A 214 15.55 8.67 7.03
C ALA A 214 14.23 8.14 6.43
N VAL A 215 14.13 6.83 6.24
CA VAL A 215 12.94 6.16 5.71
C VAL A 215 12.29 5.32 6.80
N THR A 216 11.01 5.52 7.05
CA THR A 216 10.21 4.61 7.86
C THR A 216 9.61 3.50 6.98
N VAL A 217 9.53 2.29 7.51
CA VAL A 217 8.91 1.13 6.84
C VAL A 217 7.90 0.52 7.80
N ASN A 218 6.64 0.47 7.39
CA ASN A 218 5.58 -0.18 8.15
C ASN A 218 4.74 -1.06 7.21
N THR A 219 4.09 -2.04 7.78
CA THR A 219 3.20 -2.96 7.07
C THR A 219 1.82 -2.90 7.71
N VAL A 220 0.78 -2.85 6.88
CA VAL A 220 -0.61 -2.78 7.34
C VAL A 220 -1.34 -4.06 6.95
N ASN A 221 -1.97 -4.68 7.94
CA ASN A 221 -3.02 -5.68 7.72
C ASN A 221 -4.36 -4.94 7.71
N PRO A 222 -5.08 -4.87 6.58
CA PRO A 222 -6.35 -4.15 6.50
C PRO A 222 -7.54 -4.94 7.06
N GLY A 223 -7.36 -6.25 7.34
CA GLY A 223 -8.45 -7.17 7.56
C GLY A 223 -9.33 -7.37 6.33
N PRO A 224 -10.50 -8.01 6.47
CA PRO A 224 -11.49 -8.11 5.40
C PRO A 224 -12.03 -6.71 5.03
N VAL A 225 -11.80 -6.32 3.78
CA VAL A 225 -12.27 -5.06 3.20
C VAL A 225 -13.16 -5.37 2.01
N ASP A 226 -14.33 -4.76 1.97
CA ASP A 226 -15.24 -4.87 0.84
C ASP A 226 -14.68 -4.10 -0.36
N THR A 227 -14.20 -4.84 -1.33
CA THR A 227 -13.72 -4.34 -2.62
C THR A 227 -14.51 -4.93 -3.78
N ASP A 228 -15.82 -5.20 -3.59
CA ASP A 228 -16.76 -5.75 -4.57
C ASP A 228 -16.40 -7.16 -5.07
N TYR A 229 -15.85 -8.03 -4.21
CA TYR A 229 -15.52 -9.40 -4.60
C TYR A 229 -16.34 -10.46 -3.85
N ALA A 230 -16.95 -10.11 -2.72
CA ALA A 230 -17.69 -11.04 -1.88
C ALA A 230 -19.11 -11.27 -2.39
N SER A 231 -19.60 -12.50 -2.29
CA SER A 231 -21.03 -12.77 -2.45
C SER A 231 -21.84 -12.14 -1.30
N GLU A 232 -23.16 -11.98 -1.50
CA GLU A 232 -24.01 -11.41 -0.45
C GLU A 232 -24.05 -12.28 0.83
N ASP A 233 -23.95 -13.60 0.68
CA ASP A 233 -23.92 -14.53 1.81
C ASP A 233 -22.58 -14.49 2.56
N ASP A 234 -21.45 -14.45 1.83
CA ASP A 234 -20.11 -14.27 2.43
C ASP A 234 -20.03 -12.92 3.13
N TYR A 235 -20.58 -11.87 2.50
CA TYR A 235 -20.60 -10.54 3.12
C TYR A 235 -21.30 -10.57 4.48
N ARG A 236 -22.49 -11.18 4.57
CA ARG A 236 -23.24 -11.28 5.82
C ARG A 236 -22.51 -12.10 6.88
N ALA A 237 -21.93 -13.25 6.47
CA ALA A 237 -21.21 -14.13 7.38
C ALA A 237 -19.98 -13.42 8.01
N VAL A 238 -19.18 -12.75 7.17
CA VAL A 238 -17.98 -12.05 7.63
C VAL A 238 -18.35 -10.75 8.38
N ALA A 239 -19.40 -10.03 7.98
CA ALA A 239 -19.87 -8.84 8.69
C ALA A 239 -20.23 -9.15 10.15
N ALA A 240 -20.78 -10.33 10.42
CA ALA A 240 -21.12 -10.77 11.77
C ALA A 240 -19.87 -10.99 12.67
N MET A 241 -18.68 -11.15 12.10
CA MET A 241 -17.42 -11.31 12.81
C MET A 241 -16.79 -9.96 13.23
N PHE A 242 -17.34 -8.85 12.77
CA PHE A 242 -16.90 -7.52 13.16
C PHE A 242 -17.76 -6.95 14.29
N PRO A 243 -17.18 -6.33 15.34
CA PRO A 243 -17.95 -5.64 16.37
C PRO A 243 -18.88 -4.55 15.83
N ALA A 244 -18.49 -3.92 14.71
CA ALA A 244 -19.30 -2.89 14.05
C ALA A 244 -20.39 -3.44 13.12
N GLY A 245 -20.50 -4.77 12.94
CA GLY A 245 -21.47 -5.41 12.07
C GLY A 245 -21.30 -5.10 10.57
N ARG A 246 -20.11 -4.69 10.14
CA ARG A 246 -19.79 -4.39 8.75
C ARG A 246 -18.35 -4.76 8.40
N TRP A 247 -18.11 -5.04 7.15
CA TRP A 247 -16.75 -5.11 6.60
C TRP A 247 -16.02 -3.78 6.70
N GLY A 248 -14.68 -3.83 6.63
CA GLY A 248 -13.89 -2.66 6.33
C GLY A 248 -14.27 -2.08 4.97
N MET A 249 -14.29 -0.76 4.86
CA MET A 249 -14.37 -0.07 3.57
C MET A 249 -12.96 0.30 3.10
N PRO A 250 -12.69 0.44 1.80
CA PRO A 250 -11.36 0.82 1.30
C PRO A 250 -10.76 2.08 1.96
N ASP A 251 -11.62 3.00 2.40
CA ASP A 251 -11.19 4.21 3.12
C ASP A 251 -10.71 3.93 4.58
N ASP A 252 -11.15 2.82 5.21
CA ASP A 252 -10.73 2.52 6.58
C ASP A 252 -9.20 2.30 6.67
N PRO A 253 -8.57 1.36 5.91
CA PRO A 253 -7.12 1.26 5.89
C PRO A 253 -6.43 2.48 5.24
N ALA A 254 -7.06 3.15 4.27
CA ALA A 254 -6.49 4.32 3.62
C ALA A 254 -6.26 5.48 4.60
N ARG A 255 -7.08 5.62 5.65
CA ARG A 255 -6.87 6.61 6.73
C ARG A 255 -5.58 6.37 7.49
N LEU A 256 -5.33 5.12 7.88
CA LEU A 256 -4.09 4.73 8.56
C LEU A 256 -2.88 4.92 7.65
N ILE A 257 -2.96 4.43 6.40
CA ILE A 257 -1.87 4.54 5.42
C ILE A 257 -1.55 6.01 5.12
N GLY A 258 -2.59 6.84 4.94
CA GLY A 258 -2.43 8.28 4.76
C GLY A 258 -1.72 8.95 5.96
N TRP A 259 -2.08 8.58 7.20
CA TRP A 259 -1.40 9.09 8.39
C TRP A 259 0.05 8.60 8.48
N LEU A 260 0.33 7.32 8.22
CA LEU A 260 1.69 6.77 8.18
C LEU A 260 2.59 7.45 7.14
N ALA A 261 2.01 8.04 6.11
CA ALA A 261 2.73 8.82 5.10
C ALA A 261 3.11 10.23 5.57
N THR A 262 2.51 10.76 6.63
CA THR A 262 2.77 12.10 7.17
C THR A 262 3.98 12.13 8.10
N ASP A 263 4.42 13.34 8.46
CA ASP A 263 5.49 13.55 9.43
C ASP A 263 5.00 13.32 10.87
N GLU A 264 3.68 13.35 11.14
CA GLU A 264 3.13 12.97 12.44
C GLU A 264 3.46 11.52 12.82
N ALA A 265 3.69 10.65 11.83
CA ALA A 265 4.04 9.23 12.03
C ALA A 265 5.54 8.94 11.94
N GLU A 266 6.41 9.95 11.95
CA GLU A 266 7.86 9.76 11.74
C GLU A 266 8.54 8.85 12.77
N TRP A 267 7.95 8.73 13.98
CA TRP A 267 8.46 7.86 15.06
C TRP A 267 7.93 6.42 14.98
N ILE A 268 7.06 6.13 14.02
CA ILE A 268 6.49 4.80 13.80
C ILE A 268 7.22 4.12 12.64
N THR A 269 8.03 3.10 12.95
CA THR A 269 8.75 2.32 11.95
C THR A 269 8.95 0.88 12.41
N GLY A 270 9.06 -0.06 11.47
CA GLY A 270 9.25 -1.48 11.74
C GLY A 270 8.02 -2.17 12.32
N GLN A 271 6.84 -1.57 12.17
CA GLN A 271 5.59 -2.08 12.74
C GLN A 271 4.75 -2.83 11.71
N VAL A 272 4.14 -3.93 12.16
CA VAL A 272 3.00 -4.57 11.48
C VAL A 272 1.76 -4.16 12.25
N ILE A 273 0.87 -3.42 11.58
CA ILE A 273 -0.28 -2.77 12.24
C ILE A 273 -1.57 -3.36 11.70
N ASN A 274 -2.40 -3.89 12.59
CA ASN A 274 -3.73 -4.38 12.26
C ASN A 274 -4.72 -3.20 12.21
N SER A 275 -5.30 -2.96 11.04
CA SER A 275 -6.36 -1.97 10.79
C SER A 275 -7.63 -2.70 10.35
N GLU A 276 -8.12 -3.57 11.20
CA GLU A 276 -9.13 -4.58 10.87
C GLU A 276 -10.41 -4.48 11.69
N GLY A 277 -10.69 -3.32 12.29
CA GLY A 277 -11.97 -3.03 12.97
C GLY A 277 -12.35 -3.98 14.11
N GLY A 278 -11.37 -4.69 14.70
CA GLY A 278 -11.63 -5.69 15.73
C GLY A 278 -12.20 -7.01 15.18
N PHE A 279 -11.88 -7.35 13.93
CA PHE A 279 -12.29 -8.59 13.30
C PHE A 279 -11.98 -9.79 14.18
N ALA A 280 -13.00 -10.60 14.50
CA ALA A 280 -12.87 -11.79 15.31
C ALA A 280 -12.66 -13.03 14.42
N ARG A 281 -11.46 -13.58 14.47
CA ARG A 281 -11.08 -14.80 13.74
C ARG A 281 -11.49 -16.04 14.49
#